data_32b2ec45de8a0864d3271e503080e9af
#
_entry.id   32b2ec45de8a0864d3271e503080e9af
#
_cell.length_a   1.000
_cell.length_b   1.000
_cell.length_c   1.000
_cell.angle_alpha   90.00
_cell.angle_beta   90.00
_cell.angle_gamma   90.00
#
_symmetry.space_group_name_H-M   'P 1'
#
loop_
_entity.id
_entity.type
_entity.pdbx_description
1 polymer ?
#
loop_
_entity_poly.entity_id
_entity_poly.type
_entity_poly.pdbx_seq_one_letter_code
_entity_poly.pdbx_strand_id
1 'polypeptide(L)'
;SSDVCSSDLDAAWARWSRPWTTAAWVFLTLGIALGSWWAYYELGWGGWWFWDPVENASFIPWLVGTALLHSLAVTEKRGGFKSWTVLLAITAFSLSLLGTFLVRSGVLTSVHAFATDPKRGIFILIFLSLVVGSSLALYAWRAPKSTMGGKFSLSSRETLILLGNVFLVVSAGSVLLGTLYPLLIDALHLGKISVGPPYFNSVFVPIMIPLLVLMGIGPWANWKNTDLLVVVKRLWIAGL
;
A
#
# COMPACT_ATOMS: atom_id res chain seq x y z
N SER A 1 12.52 15.81 34.62
CA SER A 1 12.84 16.39 33.29
C SER A 1 13.62 15.43 32.38
N SER A 2 13.52 14.13 32.61
CA SER A 2 14.14 13.06 31.78
C SER A 2 13.20 12.45 30.76
N ASP A 3 11.98 12.93 30.63
CA ASP A 3 10.92 12.33 29.80
C ASP A 3 10.80 12.92 28.39
N VAL A 4 11.69 13.84 28.03
CA VAL A 4 11.65 14.54 26.72
C VAL A 4 12.42 13.77 25.61
N CYS A 5 13.11 12.68 25.97
CA CYS A 5 13.84 11.85 25.01
C CYS A 5 13.23 10.46 24.75
N SER A 6 12.05 10.15 25.23
CA SER A 6 11.30 9.04 24.67
C SER A 6 10.77 9.53 23.33
N SER A 7 11.44 9.16 22.27
CA SER A 7 11.03 9.33 20.87
C SER A 7 9.77 8.49 20.60
N ASP A 8 8.74 8.78 21.37
CA ASP A 8 7.44 8.26 21.11
C ASP A 8 7.00 8.90 19.81
N LEU A 9 6.76 8.08 18.82
CA LEU A 9 6.01 8.45 17.63
C LEU A 9 4.72 9.09 18.13
N ASP A 10 4.83 10.39 18.35
CA ASP A 10 3.79 11.19 18.97
C ASP A 10 2.69 11.45 17.94
N ALA A 11 1.48 11.73 18.41
CA ALA A 11 0.38 12.22 17.59
C ALA A 11 0.80 13.44 16.75
N ALA A 12 1.75 14.24 17.24
CA ALA A 12 2.34 15.36 16.53
C ALA A 12 3.07 14.93 15.25
N TRP A 13 3.86 13.86 15.28
CA TRP A 13 4.51 13.31 14.08
C TRP A 13 3.48 12.85 13.03
N ALA A 14 2.46 12.13 13.45
CA ALA A 14 1.41 11.66 12.54
C ALA A 14 0.63 12.84 11.92
N ARG A 15 0.37 13.89 12.70
CA ARG A 15 -0.27 15.12 12.23
C ARG A 15 0.59 15.87 11.23
N TRP A 16 1.90 15.93 11.47
CA TRP A 16 2.84 16.61 10.57
C TRP A 16 3.05 15.84 9.26
N SER A 17 3.19 14.51 9.31
CA SER A 17 3.46 13.68 8.12
C SER A 17 2.23 13.42 7.26
N ARG A 18 1.03 13.41 7.83
CA ARG A 18 -0.20 13.08 7.10
C ARG A 18 -0.48 13.98 5.88
N PRO A 19 -0.36 15.33 5.94
CA PRO A 19 -0.56 16.17 4.76
C PRO A 19 0.39 15.84 3.61
N TRP A 20 1.67 15.58 3.91
CA TRP A 20 2.68 15.22 2.92
C TRP A 20 2.42 13.86 2.31
N THR A 21 2.04 12.88 3.14
CA THR A 21 1.64 11.55 2.66
C THR A 21 0.39 11.64 1.78
N THR A 22 -0.58 12.49 2.16
CA THR A 22 -1.79 12.71 1.35
C THR A 22 -1.43 13.35 0.01
N ALA A 23 -0.57 14.37 -0.01
CA ALA A 23 -0.12 15.00 -1.24
C ALA A 23 0.58 13.98 -2.17
N ALA A 24 1.52 13.19 -1.63
CA ALA A 24 2.21 12.15 -2.41
C ALA A 24 1.21 11.11 -2.97
N TRP A 25 0.25 10.68 -2.17
CA TRP A 25 -0.79 9.74 -2.59
C TRP A 25 -1.70 10.33 -3.69
N VAL A 26 -2.07 11.60 -3.59
CA VAL A 26 -2.86 12.30 -4.61
C VAL A 26 -2.10 12.38 -5.93
N PHE A 27 -0.83 12.77 -5.91
CA PHE A 27 0.00 12.79 -7.13
C PHE A 27 0.18 11.41 -7.74
N LEU A 28 0.35 10.38 -6.93
CA LEU A 28 0.41 9.00 -7.41
C LEU A 28 -0.92 8.57 -8.02
N THR A 29 -2.06 8.93 -7.41
CA THR A 29 -3.40 8.67 -7.94
C THR A 29 -3.60 9.33 -9.29
N LEU A 30 -3.21 10.62 -9.43
CA LEU A 30 -3.26 11.33 -10.69
C LEU A 30 -2.37 10.68 -11.75
N GLY A 31 -1.15 10.26 -11.36
CA GLY A 31 -0.24 9.56 -12.26
C GLY A 31 -0.81 8.25 -12.77
N ILE A 32 -1.41 7.44 -11.90
CA ILE A 32 -2.08 6.18 -12.28
C ILE A 32 -3.27 6.47 -13.22
N ALA A 33 -4.13 7.43 -12.87
CA ALA A 33 -5.30 7.77 -13.67
C ALA A 33 -4.93 8.28 -15.06
N LEU A 34 -3.96 9.19 -15.15
CA LEU A 34 -3.46 9.72 -16.42
C LEU A 34 -2.74 8.66 -17.25
N GLY A 35 -1.98 7.77 -16.60
CA GLY A 35 -1.33 6.64 -17.25
C GLY A 35 -2.33 5.65 -17.82
N SER A 36 -3.40 5.33 -17.09
CA SER A 36 -4.49 4.49 -17.57
C SER A 36 -5.24 5.14 -18.74
N TRP A 37 -5.48 6.45 -18.67
CA TRP A 37 -6.07 7.19 -19.76
C TRP A 37 -5.20 7.18 -21.02
N TRP A 38 -3.89 7.43 -20.85
CA TRP A 38 -2.93 7.35 -21.94
C TRP A 38 -2.91 5.95 -22.58
N ALA A 39 -2.86 4.89 -21.77
CA ALA A 39 -2.88 3.51 -22.27
C ALA A 39 -4.15 3.18 -23.06
N TYR A 40 -5.30 3.69 -22.63
CA TYR A 40 -6.57 3.51 -23.33
C TYR A 40 -6.54 4.10 -24.75
N TYR A 41 -6.01 5.31 -24.92
CA TYR A 41 -5.98 5.99 -26.21
C TYR A 41 -4.83 5.54 -27.11
N GLU A 42 -3.63 5.36 -26.55
CA GLU A 42 -2.42 5.16 -27.36
C GLU A 42 -2.14 3.68 -27.66
N LEU A 43 -2.46 2.77 -26.72
CA LEU A 43 -2.16 1.35 -26.92
C LEU A 43 -3.26 0.58 -27.63
N GLY A 44 -4.47 1.12 -27.71
CA GLY A 44 -5.58 0.50 -28.42
C GLY A 44 -6.07 -0.83 -27.82
N TRP A 45 -5.78 -1.08 -26.56
CA TRP A 45 -6.14 -2.35 -25.88
C TRP A 45 -7.62 -2.43 -25.48
N GLY A 46 -8.38 -1.36 -25.62
CA GLY A 46 -9.81 -1.32 -25.35
C GLY A 46 -10.19 -1.31 -23.87
N GLY A 47 -9.28 -0.99 -22.98
CA GLY A 47 -9.52 -0.92 -21.54
C GLY A 47 -8.59 0.04 -20.82
N TRP A 48 -8.86 0.24 -19.53
CA TRP A 48 -8.13 1.19 -18.68
C TRP A 48 -7.05 0.54 -17.81
N TRP A 49 -7.06 -0.79 -17.66
CA TRP A 49 -6.16 -1.51 -16.78
C TRP A 49 -5.92 -2.94 -17.31
N PHE A 50 -4.68 -3.34 -17.38
CA PHE A 50 -4.26 -4.61 -17.99
C PHE A 50 -3.34 -5.44 -17.10
N TRP A 51 -3.10 -5.02 -15.88
CA TRP A 51 -2.16 -5.67 -14.98
C TRP A 51 -0.74 -5.73 -15.57
N ASP A 52 -0.38 -4.76 -16.40
CA ASP A 52 0.98 -4.63 -16.89
C ASP A 52 1.95 -4.42 -15.74
N PRO A 53 3.18 -4.99 -15.77
CA PRO A 53 4.15 -4.84 -14.69
C PRO A 53 4.45 -3.39 -14.29
N VAL A 54 4.42 -2.43 -15.21
CA VAL A 54 4.62 -1.00 -14.91
C VAL A 54 3.39 -0.40 -14.23
N GLU A 55 2.19 -0.76 -14.67
CA GLU A 55 0.94 -0.40 -13.98
C GLU A 55 0.97 -0.92 -12.54
N ASN A 56 1.29 -2.21 -12.36
CA ASN A 56 1.41 -2.84 -11.06
C ASN A 56 2.46 -2.16 -10.17
N ALA A 57 3.62 -1.77 -10.73
CA ALA A 57 4.69 -1.10 -10.00
C ALA A 57 4.25 0.24 -9.39
N SER A 58 3.29 0.94 -10.00
CA SER A 58 2.69 2.16 -9.46
C SER A 58 1.53 1.88 -8.50
N PHE A 59 0.76 0.82 -8.75
CA PHE A 59 -0.44 0.48 -7.99
C PHE A 59 -0.12 -0.12 -6.61
N ILE A 60 0.93 -0.95 -6.52
CA ILE A 60 1.35 -1.58 -5.25
C ILE A 60 1.65 -0.52 -4.17
N PRO A 61 2.50 0.50 -4.38
CA PRO A 61 2.72 1.55 -3.38
C PRO A 61 1.47 2.40 -3.12
N TRP A 62 0.55 2.54 -4.08
CA TRP A 62 -0.73 3.22 -3.88
C TRP A 62 -1.63 2.48 -2.87
N LEU A 63 -1.73 1.15 -2.95
CA LEU A 63 -2.47 0.33 -2.00
C LEU A 63 -1.90 0.46 -0.58
N VAL A 64 -0.58 0.34 -0.43
CA VAL A 64 0.09 0.49 0.87
C VAL A 64 0.03 1.94 1.37
N GLY A 65 0.11 2.92 0.49
CA GLY A 65 -0.08 4.34 0.79
C GLY A 65 -1.48 4.64 1.33
N THR A 66 -2.51 3.99 0.78
CA THR A 66 -3.89 4.06 1.30
C THR A 66 -3.98 3.51 2.72
N ALA A 67 -3.38 2.33 2.98
CA ALA A 67 -3.30 1.75 4.32
C ALA A 67 -2.53 2.68 5.29
N LEU A 68 -1.46 3.30 4.82
CA LEU A 68 -0.67 4.27 5.60
C LEU A 68 -1.51 5.50 5.99
N LEU A 69 -2.28 6.08 5.07
CA LEU A 69 -3.16 7.22 5.37
C LEU A 69 -4.20 6.88 6.44
N HIS A 70 -4.80 5.71 6.36
CA HIS A 70 -5.73 5.20 7.37
C HIS A 70 -5.04 5.03 8.73
N SER A 71 -3.85 4.45 8.73
CA SER A 71 -3.07 4.22 9.96
C SER A 71 -2.61 5.53 10.60
N LEU A 72 -2.16 6.51 9.80
CA LEU A 72 -1.82 7.86 10.28
C LEU A 72 -3.01 8.54 10.97
N ALA A 73 -4.22 8.39 10.41
CA ALA A 73 -5.41 8.96 11.02
C ALA A 73 -5.73 8.34 12.40
N VAL A 74 -5.51 7.04 12.57
CA VAL A 74 -5.68 6.36 13.87
C VAL A 74 -4.57 6.80 14.84
N THR A 75 -3.33 6.85 14.38
CA THR A 75 -2.19 7.29 15.21
C THR A 75 -2.39 8.72 15.70
N GLU A 76 -2.82 9.64 14.83
CA GLU A 76 -3.09 11.03 15.17
C GLU A 76 -4.23 11.19 16.19
N LYS A 77 -5.35 10.51 15.96
CA LYS A 77 -6.57 10.71 16.76
C LYS A 77 -6.65 9.85 18.00
N ARG A 78 -5.99 8.69 18.00
CA ARG A 78 -6.14 7.67 19.04
C ARG A 78 -4.83 7.21 19.66
N GLY A 79 -3.67 7.62 19.13
CA GLY A 79 -2.35 7.16 19.57
C GLY A 79 -2.07 5.68 19.32
N GLY A 80 -2.98 5.00 18.56
CA GLY A 80 -2.83 3.59 18.19
C GLY A 80 -2.01 3.37 16.92
N PHE A 81 -1.67 2.11 16.63
CA PHE A 81 -1.01 1.66 15.40
C PHE A 81 0.38 2.23 15.12
N LYS A 82 1.07 2.79 16.11
CA LYS A 82 2.35 3.49 15.94
C LYS A 82 3.37 2.66 15.14
N SER A 83 3.71 1.46 15.61
CA SER A 83 4.65 0.57 14.92
C SER A 83 4.17 0.15 13.54
N TRP A 84 2.87 -0.14 13.41
CA TRP A 84 2.24 -0.47 12.13
C TRP A 84 2.35 0.69 11.14
N THR A 85 2.10 1.91 11.57
CA THR A 85 2.21 3.14 10.76
C THR A 85 3.63 3.34 10.23
N VAL A 86 4.65 3.13 11.08
CA VAL A 86 6.05 3.22 10.65
C VAL A 86 6.38 2.13 9.63
N LEU A 87 5.96 0.90 9.89
CA LEU A 87 6.20 -0.21 8.96
C LEU A 87 5.54 0.07 7.60
N LEU A 88 4.29 0.55 7.58
CA LEU A 88 3.61 0.93 6.35
C LEU A 88 4.32 2.08 5.62
N ALA A 89 4.86 3.06 6.34
CA ALA A 89 5.62 4.16 5.74
C ALA A 89 6.91 3.66 5.07
N ILE A 90 7.66 2.80 5.76
CA ILE A 90 8.87 2.15 5.20
C ILE A 90 8.48 1.33 3.97
N THR A 91 7.42 0.52 4.06
CA THR A 91 6.97 -0.36 2.98
C THR A 91 6.50 0.44 1.76
N ALA A 92 5.67 1.48 1.95
CA ALA A 92 5.19 2.32 0.84
C ALA A 92 6.35 3.00 0.09
N PHE A 93 7.31 3.55 0.82
CA PHE A 93 8.49 4.15 0.23
C PHE A 93 9.38 3.13 -0.48
N SER A 94 9.61 1.98 0.14
CA SER A 94 10.39 0.87 -0.44
C SER A 94 9.78 0.37 -1.75
N LEU A 95 8.47 0.21 -1.80
CA LEU A 95 7.74 -0.23 -2.99
C LEU A 95 7.77 0.82 -4.11
N SER A 96 7.75 2.12 -3.78
CA SER A 96 7.94 3.20 -4.76
C SER A 96 9.35 3.17 -5.37
N LEU A 97 10.38 2.96 -4.56
CA LEU A 97 11.76 2.79 -5.04
C LEU A 97 11.91 1.51 -5.86
N LEU A 98 11.31 0.40 -5.42
CA LEU A 98 11.30 -0.86 -6.15
C LEU A 98 10.64 -0.68 -7.52
N GLY A 99 9.48 -0.02 -7.59
CA GLY A 99 8.82 0.31 -8.86
C GLY A 99 9.72 1.11 -9.79
N THR A 100 10.40 2.13 -9.27
CA THR A 100 11.36 2.94 -10.03
C THR A 100 12.53 2.07 -10.55
N PHE A 101 13.05 1.17 -9.72
CA PHE A 101 14.08 0.22 -10.12
C PHE A 101 13.58 -0.70 -11.24
N LEU A 102 12.42 -1.31 -11.07
CA LEU A 102 11.86 -2.26 -12.04
C LEU A 102 11.69 -1.62 -13.42
N VAL A 103 11.16 -0.41 -13.47
CA VAL A 103 10.96 0.32 -14.74
C VAL A 103 12.27 0.75 -15.36
N ARG A 104 13.24 1.22 -14.56
CA ARG A 104 14.52 1.77 -15.05
C ARG A 104 15.55 0.70 -15.41
N SER A 105 15.57 -0.41 -14.70
CA SER A 105 16.58 -1.46 -14.88
C SER A 105 16.47 -2.19 -16.23
N GLY A 106 15.30 -2.15 -16.86
CA GLY A 106 15.00 -2.97 -18.06
C GLY A 106 14.77 -4.45 -17.76
N VAL A 107 14.64 -4.82 -16.50
CA VAL A 107 14.35 -6.21 -16.08
C VAL A 107 12.91 -6.61 -16.43
N LEU A 108 11.99 -5.65 -16.45
CA LEU A 108 10.59 -5.89 -16.81
C LEU A 108 10.39 -5.80 -18.33
N THR A 109 9.71 -6.79 -18.88
CA THR A 109 9.16 -6.72 -20.24
C THR A 109 7.79 -6.07 -20.17
N SER A 110 7.71 -4.81 -20.61
CA SER A 110 6.47 -4.04 -20.63
C SER A 110 6.49 -3.08 -21.83
N VAL A 111 5.31 -2.83 -22.38
CA VAL A 111 5.12 -1.79 -23.43
C VAL A 111 5.34 -0.37 -22.90
N HIS A 112 5.28 -0.18 -21.58
CA HIS A 112 5.56 1.10 -20.92
C HIS A 112 7.05 1.28 -20.54
N ALA A 113 7.90 0.27 -20.78
CA ALA A 113 9.31 0.29 -20.39
C ALA A 113 10.22 0.90 -21.47
N PHE A 114 9.87 2.08 -21.98
CA PHE A 114 10.62 2.76 -23.07
C PHE A 114 11.80 3.62 -22.59
N ALA A 115 12.06 3.70 -21.31
CA ALA A 115 13.15 4.50 -20.74
C ALA A 115 14.11 3.65 -19.90
N THR A 116 14.54 2.51 -20.45
CA THR A 116 15.48 1.60 -19.77
C THR A 116 16.90 2.19 -19.73
N ASP A 117 17.52 2.15 -18.56
CA ASP A 117 18.91 2.55 -18.34
C ASP A 117 19.53 1.66 -17.25
N PRO A 118 20.23 0.58 -17.63
CA PRO A 118 20.79 -0.39 -16.68
C PRO A 118 21.78 0.23 -15.69
N LYS A 119 22.55 1.27 -16.08
CA LYS A 119 23.50 1.93 -15.18
C LYS A 119 22.78 2.66 -14.05
N ARG A 120 21.72 3.39 -14.38
CA ARG A 120 20.84 4.02 -13.37
C ARG A 120 20.07 2.99 -12.57
N GLY A 121 19.69 1.86 -13.18
CA GLY A 121 19.08 0.73 -12.49
C GLY A 121 19.94 0.20 -11.35
N ILE A 122 21.23 -0.02 -11.59
CA ILE A 122 22.21 -0.45 -10.55
C ILE A 122 22.30 0.57 -9.42
N PHE A 123 22.41 1.87 -9.75
CA PHE A 123 22.43 2.93 -8.74
C PHE A 123 21.17 2.90 -7.85
N ILE A 124 19.98 2.79 -8.46
CA ILE A 124 18.71 2.72 -7.73
C ILE A 124 18.65 1.45 -6.86
N LEU A 125 19.16 0.31 -7.34
CA LEU A 125 19.20 -0.93 -6.57
C LEU A 125 20.08 -0.81 -5.32
N ILE A 126 21.28 -0.21 -5.46
CA ILE A 126 22.17 0.05 -4.32
C ILE A 126 21.49 1.00 -3.33
N PHE A 127 20.90 2.09 -3.81
CA PHE A 127 20.18 3.04 -2.98
C PHE A 127 18.99 2.39 -2.26
N LEU A 128 18.16 1.60 -2.98
CA LEU A 128 17.08 0.81 -2.42
C LEU A 128 17.58 -0.10 -1.28
N SER A 129 18.64 -0.88 -1.55
CA SER A 129 19.18 -1.84 -0.57
C SER A 129 19.68 -1.14 0.70
N LEU A 130 20.37 -0.02 0.56
CA LEU A 130 20.85 0.78 1.69
C LEU A 130 19.70 1.39 2.49
N VAL A 131 18.76 2.05 1.82
CA VAL A 131 17.66 2.75 2.49
C VAL A 131 16.69 1.74 3.14
N VAL A 132 16.26 0.72 2.42
CA VAL A 132 15.35 -0.29 2.95
C VAL A 132 16.02 -1.11 4.05
N GLY A 133 17.24 -1.57 3.80
CA GLY A 133 18.00 -2.35 4.79
C GLY A 133 18.23 -1.59 6.09
N SER A 134 18.69 -0.33 6.02
CA SER A 134 18.87 0.49 7.21
C SER A 134 17.55 0.82 7.92
N SER A 135 16.50 1.13 7.17
CA SER A 135 15.17 1.43 7.73
C SER A 135 14.58 0.25 8.46
N LEU A 136 14.64 -0.96 7.87
CA LEU A 136 14.15 -2.18 8.50
C LEU A 136 15.00 -2.60 9.69
N ALA A 137 16.33 -2.44 9.62
CA ALA A 137 17.22 -2.69 10.76
C ALA A 137 16.91 -1.76 11.94
N LEU A 138 16.75 -0.46 11.69
CA LEU A 138 16.33 0.51 12.69
C LEU A 138 14.94 0.19 13.26
N TYR A 139 14.00 -0.19 12.40
CA TYR A 139 12.67 -0.59 12.82
C TYR A 139 12.74 -1.81 13.73
N ALA A 140 13.44 -2.87 13.33
CA ALA A 140 13.60 -4.08 14.14
C ALA A 140 14.24 -3.80 15.51
N TRP A 141 15.20 -2.89 15.55
CA TRP A 141 15.86 -2.48 16.80
C TRP A 141 14.96 -1.65 17.73
N ARG A 142 14.14 -0.75 17.16
CA ARG A 142 13.33 0.24 17.91
C ARG A 142 11.90 -0.22 18.18
N ALA A 143 11.29 -1.00 17.30
CA ALA A 143 9.89 -1.41 17.40
C ALA A 143 9.53 -2.12 18.72
N PRO A 144 10.37 -3.00 19.31
CA PRO A 144 10.06 -3.63 20.58
C PRO A 144 9.91 -2.67 21.77
N LYS A 145 10.48 -1.46 21.66
CA LYS A 145 10.39 -0.40 22.68
C LYS A 145 9.14 0.49 22.51
N SER A 146 8.43 0.33 21.41
CA SER A 146 7.19 1.06 21.16
C SER A 146 6.06 0.43 21.96
N THR A 147 5.44 1.19 22.85
CA THR A 147 4.29 0.73 23.62
C THR A 147 3.15 0.36 22.67
N MET A 148 2.64 -0.86 22.79
CA MET A 148 1.43 -1.27 22.09
C MET A 148 0.30 -0.33 22.46
N GLY A 149 -0.31 0.31 21.48
CA GLY A 149 -1.48 1.17 21.67
C GLY A 149 -2.60 0.43 22.39
N GLY A 150 -3.48 1.19 23.05
CA GLY A 150 -4.53 0.68 23.92
C GLY A 150 -5.43 -0.38 23.29
N LYS A 151 -6.11 -1.13 24.13
CA LYS A 151 -7.12 -2.12 23.71
C LYS A 151 -8.27 -1.43 22.98
N PHE A 152 -8.67 -1.94 21.83
CA PHE A 152 -9.85 -1.49 21.08
C PHE A 152 -10.87 -2.62 20.94
N SER A 153 -12.13 -2.26 20.86
CA SER A 153 -13.23 -3.21 20.69
C SER A 153 -13.26 -3.77 19.26
N LEU A 154 -13.67 -5.02 19.11
CA LEU A 154 -13.87 -5.65 17.80
C LEU A 154 -14.87 -4.90 16.91
N SER A 155 -15.84 -4.20 17.51
CA SER A 155 -16.85 -3.40 16.79
C SER A 155 -16.47 -1.91 16.67
N SER A 156 -15.20 -1.56 16.83
CA SER A 156 -14.71 -0.19 16.74
C SER A 156 -14.29 0.18 15.32
N ARG A 157 -14.28 1.49 15.03
CA ARG A 157 -13.72 2.00 13.77
C ARG A 157 -12.24 1.64 13.62
N GLU A 158 -11.48 1.59 14.71
CA GLU A 158 -10.09 1.17 14.71
C GLU A 158 -9.93 -0.26 14.16
N THR A 159 -10.78 -1.18 14.57
CA THR A 159 -10.75 -2.57 14.09
C THR A 159 -11.12 -2.66 12.60
N LEU A 160 -12.13 -1.91 12.16
CA LEU A 160 -12.50 -1.87 10.75
C LEU A 160 -11.37 -1.28 9.88
N ILE A 161 -10.70 -0.24 10.36
CA ILE A 161 -9.55 0.34 9.67
C ILE A 161 -8.38 -0.66 9.63
N LEU A 162 -8.09 -1.33 10.74
CA LEU A 162 -7.03 -2.35 10.77
C LEU A 162 -7.31 -3.48 9.79
N LEU A 163 -8.54 -3.99 9.77
CA LEU A 163 -8.94 -5.04 8.84
C LEU A 163 -8.85 -4.56 7.38
N GLY A 164 -9.31 -3.34 7.09
CA GLY A 164 -9.14 -2.71 5.79
C GLY A 164 -7.66 -2.59 5.37
N ASN A 165 -6.79 -2.20 6.31
CA ASN A 165 -5.35 -2.13 6.06
C ASN A 165 -4.75 -3.52 5.77
N VAL A 166 -5.20 -4.57 6.45
CA VAL A 166 -4.77 -5.95 6.18
C VAL A 166 -5.16 -6.36 4.76
N PHE A 167 -6.41 -6.11 4.34
CA PHE A 167 -6.83 -6.39 2.96
C PHE A 167 -6.01 -5.61 1.92
N LEU A 168 -5.73 -4.33 2.16
CA LEU A 168 -4.90 -3.51 1.26
C LEU A 168 -3.47 -4.05 1.15
N VAL A 169 -2.86 -4.43 2.27
CA VAL A 169 -1.48 -4.98 2.29
C VAL A 169 -1.43 -6.36 1.65
N VAL A 170 -2.42 -7.23 1.90
CA VAL A 170 -2.52 -8.56 1.25
C VAL A 170 -2.72 -8.40 -0.25
N SER A 171 -3.57 -7.46 -0.68
CA SER A 171 -3.75 -7.12 -2.10
C SER A 171 -2.44 -6.64 -2.73
N ALA A 172 -1.73 -5.73 -2.08
CA ALA A 172 -0.42 -5.26 -2.55
C ALA A 172 0.59 -6.40 -2.66
N GLY A 173 0.64 -7.29 -1.66
CA GLY A 173 1.50 -8.48 -1.66
C GLY A 173 1.17 -9.47 -2.78
N SER A 174 -0.12 -9.70 -3.05
CA SER A 174 -0.55 -10.60 -4.13
C SER A 174 -0.20 -10.05 -5.51
N VAL A 175 -0.37 -8.73 -5.72
CA VAL A 175 0.02 -8.07 -6.98
C VAL A 175 1.55 -8.07 -7.13
N LEU A 176 2.29 -7.79 -6.06
CA LEU A 176 3.75 -7.85 -6.06
C LEU A 176 4.26 -9.26 -6.41
N LEU A 177 3.69 -10.29 -5.78
CA LEU A 177 4.04 -11.68 -6.06
C LEU A 177 3.82 -12.02 -7.53
N GLY A 178 2.63 -11.73 -8.08
CA GLY A 178 2.33 -12.00 -9.49
C GLY A 178 3.24 -11.25 -10.45
N THR A 179 3.64 -10.01 -10.09
CA THR A 179 4.52 -9.19 -10.91
C THR A 179 5.98 -9.66 -10.90
N LEU A 180 6.48 -10.10 -9.73
CA LEU A 180 7.89 -10.51 -9.57
C LEU A 180 8.10 -12.01 -9.86
N TYR A 181 7.06 -12.84 -9.78
CA TYR A 181 7.19 -14.28 -9.94
C TYR A 181 7.81 -14.70 -11.29
N PRO A 182 7.40 -14.12 -12.45
CA PRO A 182 8.06 -14.41 -13.73
C PRO A 182 9.55 -14.09 -13.73
N LEU A 183 9.95 -12.98 -13.09
CA LEU A 183 11.35 -12.57 -12.99
C LEU A 183 12.17 -13.56 -12.16
N LEU A 184 11.60 -14.05 -11.08
CA LEU A 184 12.24 -15.03 -10.21
C LEU A 184 12.49 -16.35 -10.96
N ILE A 185 11.49 -16.85 -11.70
CA ILE A 185 11.59 -18.10 -12.47
C ILE A 185 12.64 -17.96 -13.59
N ASP A 186 12.67 -16.83 -14.29
CA ASP A 186 13.68 -16.55 -15.32
C ASP A 186 15.09 -16.45 -14.74
N ALA A 187 15.24 -15.73 -13.60
CA ALA A 187 16.52 -15.59 -12.91
C ALA A 187 17.09 -16.93 -12.37
N LEU A 188 16.22 -17.86 -12.01
CA LEU A 188 16.59 -19.21 -11.57
C LEU A 188 16.79 -20.19 -12.74
N HIS A 189 16.65 -19.73 -13.99
CA HIS A 189 16.72 -20.57 -15.20
C HIS A 189 15.74 -21.76 -15.21
N LEU A 190 14.58 -21.60 -14.54
CA LEU A 190 13.53 -22.63 -14.48
C LEU A 190 12.53 -22.56 -15.63
N GLY A 191 12.75 -21.66 -16.58
CA GLY A 191 11.91 -21.46 -17.76
C GLY A 191 11.36 -20.05 -17.84
N LYS A 192 10.49 -19.81 -18.83
CA LYS A 192 9.78 -18.54 -19.00
C LYS A 192 8.31 -18.76 -18.76
N ILE A 193 7.75 -18.01 -17.84
CA ILE A 193 6.32 -18.00 -17.55
C ILE A 193 5.79 -16.58 -17.69
N SER A 194 4.50 -16.47 -17.95
CA SER A 194 3.78 -15.20 -17.97
C SER A 194 2.65 -15.25 -16.96
N VAL A 195 2.54 -14.20 -16.14
CA VAL A 195 1.43 -13.98 -15.22
C VAL A 195 0.63 -12.81 -15.73
N GLY A 196 -0.64 -13.01 -16.01
CA GLY A 196 -1.50 -12.02 -16.63
C GLY A 196 -2.84 -11.83 -15.92
N PRO A 197 -3.81 -11.15 -16.57
CA PRO A 197 -5.11 -10.80 -16.00
C PRO A 197 -5.86 -11.95 -15.32
N PRO A 198 -5.83 -13.20 -15.81
CA PRO A 198 -6.53 -14.30 -15.13
C PRO A 198 -6.08 -14.51 -13.68
N TYR A 199 -4.76 -14.45 -13.43
CA TYR A 199 -4.22 -14.56 -12.07
C TYR A 199 -4.66 -13.36 -11.22
N PHE A 200 -4.40 -12.13 -11.69
CA PHE A 200 -4.69 -10.92 -10.91
C PHE A 200 -6.17 -10.79 -10.62
N ASN A 201 -7.04 -11.03 -11.59
CA ASN A 201 -8.50 -10.95 -11.39
C ASN A 201 -8.99 -12.00 -10.39
N SER A 202 -8.48 -13.24 -10.46
CA SER A 202 -8.91 -14.32 -9.57
C SER A 202 -8.43 -14.16 -8.13
N VAL A 203 -7.32 -13.43 -7.90
CA VAL A 203 -6.78 -13.21 -6.55
C VAL A 203 -7.21 -11.84 -6.00
N PHE A 204 -7.04 -10.77 -6.77
CA PHE A 204 -7.27 -9.41 -6.30
C PHE A 204 -8.76 -9.12 -6.06
N VAL A 205 -9.65 -9.52 -6.99
CA VAL A 205 -11.09 -9.21 -6.87
C VAL A 205 -11.71 -9.83 -5.61
N PRO A 206 -11.51 -11.12 -5.28
CA PRO A 206 -12.04 -11.69 -4.05
C PRO A 206 -11.53 -11.02 -2.77
N ILE A 207 -10.29 -10.54 -2.75
CA ILE A 207 -9.73 -9.82 -1.59
C ILE A 207 -10.37 -8.43 -1.48
N MET A 208 -10.68 -7.77 -2.59
CA MET A 208 -11.26 -6.43 -2.59
C MET A 208 -12.74 -6.40 -2.24
N ILE A 209 -13.50 -7.47 -2.49
CA ILE A 209 -14.94 -7.52 -2.15
C ILE A 209 -15.19 -7.21 -0.66
N PRO A 210 -14.58 -7.93 0.31
CA PRO A 210 -14.78 -7.60 1.73
C PRO A 210 -14.27 -6.20 2.08
N LEU A 211 -13.23 -5.69 1.43
CA LEU A 211 -12.76 -4.33 1.64
C LEU A 211 -13.82 -3.30 1.22
N LEU A 212 -14.49 -3.48 0.08
CA LEU A 212 -15.57 -2.60 -0.38
C LEU A 212 -16.73 -2.59 0.62
N VAL A 213 -17.08 -3.75 1.19
CA VAL A 213 -18.08 -3.83 2.27
C VAL A 213 -17.66 -3.03 3.50
N LEU A 214 -16.39 -3.17 3.92
CA LEU A 214 -15.84 -2.42 5.05
C LEU A 214 -15.83 -0.90 4.78
N MET A 215 -15.56 -0.47 3.54
CA MET A 215 -15.61 0.94 3.15
C MET A 215 -17.03 1.52 3.30
N GLY A 216 -18.06 0.76 3.00
CA GLY A 216 -19.45 1.17 3.22
C GLY A 216 -19.80 1.32 4.72
N ILE A 217 -19.28 0.45 5.56
CA ILE A 217 -19.55 0.43 7.01
C ILE A 217 -18.70 1.44 7.79
N GLY A 218 -17.44 1.61 7.40
CA GLY A 218 -16.43 2.37 8.14
C GLY A 218 -16.82 3.80 8.53
N PRO A 219 -17.37 4.63 7.63
CA PRO A 219 -17.78 6.00 7.94
C PRO A 219 -18.84 6.11 9.05
N TRP A 220 -19.69 5.09 9.18
CA TRP A 220 -20.78 5.06 10.15
C TRP A 220 -20.36 4.48 11.50
N ALA A 221 -19.19 3.86 11.58
CA ALA A 221 -18.68 3.27 12.80
C ALA A 221 -18.13 4.32 13.77
N ASN A 222 -18.40 4.13 15.05
CA ASN A 222 -17.84 4.94 16.13
C ASN A 222 -16.42 4.50 16.47
N TRP A 223 -15.59 5.40 17.02
CA TRP A 223 -14.22 5.11 17.39
C TRP A 223 -14.07 4.03 18.47
N LYS A 224 -14.93 3.99 19.48
CA LYS A 224 -14.82 3.05 20.62
C LYS A 224 -15.66 1.80 20.45
N ASN A 225 -16.97 1.97 20.27
CA ASN A 225 -17.94 0.90 20.15
C ASN A 225 -19.00 1.29 19.14
N THR A 226 -19.36 0.35 18.29
CA THR A 226 -20.41 0.52 17.28
C THR A 226 -21.44 -0.59 17.44
N ASP A 227 -22.69 -0.23 17.49
CA ASP A 227 -23.78 -1.19 17.29
C ASP A 227 -23.90 -1.46 15.78
N LEU A 228 -23.33 -2.59 15.35
CA LEU A 228 -23.31 -2.99 13.95
C LEU A 228 -24.74 -3.16 13.38
N LEU A 229 -25.73 -3.55 14.20
CA LEU A 229 -27.13 -3.68 13.76
C LEU A 229 -27.69 -2.33 13.33
N VAL A 230 -27.36 -1.27 14.06
CA VAL A 230 -27.80 0.09 13.69
C VAL A 230 -27.15 0.53 12.37
N VAL A 231 -25.87 0.22 12.17
CA VAL A 231 -25.18 0.56 10.92
C VAL A 231 -25.77 -0.22 9.75
N VAL A 232 -25.98 -1.52 9.90
CA VAL A 232 -26.58 -2.36 8.85
C VAL A 232 -27.99 -1.88 8.49
N LYS A 233 -28.82 -1.53 9.48
CA LYS A 233 -30.16 -0.96 9.25
C LYS A 233 -30.09 0.35 8.44
N ARG A 234 -29.16 1.24 8.77
CA ARG A 234 -28.97 2.50 8.02
C ARG A 234 -28.53 2.28 6.58
N LEU A 235 -27.61 1.34 6.37
CA LEU A 235 -27.13 0.98 5.02
C LEU A 235 -28.23 0.33 4.19
N TRP A 236 -29.07 -0.51 4.82
CA TRP A 236 -30.22 -1.13 4.15
C TRP A 236 -31.22 -0.08 3.63
N ILE A 237 -31.53 0.93 4.45
CA ILE A 237 -32.42 2.04 4.06
C ILE A 237 -31.81 2.89 2.95
N ALA A 238 -30.48 3.06 2.93
CA ALA A 238 -29.78 3.82 1.89
C ALA A 238 -29.61 3.04 0.56
N GLY A 239 -29.79 1.72 0.58
CA GLY A 239 -29.72 0.84 -0.59
C GLY A 239 -31.08 0.57 -1.26
N LEU A 240 -32.17 1.08 -0.68
CA LEU A 240 -33.52 1.13 -1.25
C LEU A 240 -33.76 2.46 -1.91
#